data_f2100cd8e139d721f79a31d4b2d131d3
#
_entry.id   f2100cd8e139d721f79a31d4b2d131d3
#
_cell.length_a   1.000
_cell.length_b   1.000
_cell.length_c   1.000
_cell.angle_alpha   90.00
_cell.angle_beta   90.00
_cell.angle_gamma   90.00
#
_symmetry.space_group_name_H-M   'P 1'
#
loop_
_entity.id
_entity.type
_entity.pdbx_description
1 polymer ?
#
loop_
_entity_poly.entity_id
_entity_poly.type
_entity_poly.pdbx_seq_one_letter_code
_entity_poly.pdbx_strand_id
1 'polypeptide(L)'
;MNIYGYCRISTAKQSIDRQIRNIKAEYPTAHIVQEAYTGTSIFRSEWLKLYWVLKAGDTVVFDSVSRMSRNAEEGFALYEDLYHKGIRLVFLKEHHIDTETYKKALSGSIAMTGTNVDFILKGINEYLMALAKEQIKLAFEQSEKEVADLHQRTREGIVTAKLNGKQIGRKKGTGFETQKSKVAKEKIRIHCKAFGGTLDDMECMKLTGIARNTYYKYKRQIRAELTDEGNLKRKSCYEKRKMCKR
;
A
#
# COMPACT_ATOMS: atom_id res chain seq x y z
N MET A 1 20.63 -12.22 -19.33
CA MET A 1 19.54 -11.27 -19.57
C MET A 1 18.33 -11.78 -18.81
N ASN A 2 18.02 -11.16 -17.69
CA ASN A 2 16.92 -11.58 -16.82
C ASN A 2 15.73 -10.63 -16.99
N ILE A 3 14.53 -11.14 -16.76
CA ILE A 3 13.29 -10.34 -16.78
C ILE A 3 12.71 -10.31 -15.39
N TYR A 4 12.52 -9.11 -14.86
CA TYR A 4 11.91 -8.87 -13.54
C TYR A 4 10.59 -8.15 -13.69
N GLY A 5 9.56 -8.63 -12.99
CA GLY A 5 8.26 -7.96 -12.91
C GLY A 5 8.13 -7.29 -11.56
N TYR A 6 8.08 -5.97 -11.49
CA TYR A 6 7.92 -5.25 -10.23
C TYR A 6 6.46 -4.90 -9.98
N CYS A 7 5.92 -5.43 -8.90
CA CYS A 7 4.54 -5.24 -8.47
C CYS A 7 4.48 -4.53 -7.12
N ARG A 8 3.64 -3.49 -7.02
CA ARG A 8 3.52 -2.68 -5.79
C ARG A 8 2.08 -2.44 -5.38
N ILE A 9 1.83 -2.57 -4.07
CA ILE A 9 0.57 -2.19 -3.43
C ILE A 9 0.81 -1.21 -2.29
N SER A 10 -0.21 -0.40 -1.96
CA SER A 10 -0.12 0.60 -0.88
C SER A 10 -0.39 0.01 0.49
N THR A 11 -1.11 -1.10 0.58
CA THR A 11 -1.43 -1.80 1.84
C THR A 11 -1.47 -3.31 1.61
N ALA A 12 -1.06 -4.09 2.62
CA ALA A 12 -1.09 -5.56 2.56
C ALA A 12 -2.48 -6.17 2.31
N LYS A 13 -3.56 -5.38 2.48
CA LYS A 13 -4.94 -5.80 2.20
C LYS A 13 -5.34 -5.69 0.73
N GLN A 14 -4.56 -4.99 -0.10
CA GLN A 14 -4.81 -4.87 -1.53
C GLN A 14 -4.26 -6.10 -2.24
N SER A 15 -5.01 -6.66 -3.21
CA SER A 15 -4.51 -7.74 -4.02
C SER A 15 -3.50 -7.25 -5.06
N ILE A 16 -2.36 -7.91 -5.11
CA ILE A 16 -1.29 -7.70 -6.09
C ILE A 16 -1.47 -8.60 -7.33
N ASP A 17 -2.36 -9.60 -7.24
CA ASP A 17 -2.54 -10.69 -8.22
C ASP A 17 -2.84 -10.19 -9.63
N ARG A 18 -3.57 -9.05 -9.74
CA ARG A 18 -3.84 -8.46 -11.05
C ARG A 18 -2.56 -8.03 -11.77
N GLN A 19 -1.65 -7.38 -11.05
CA GLN A 19 -0.38 -6.92 -11.62
C GLN A 19 0.48 -8.13 -12.03
N ILE A 20 0.56 -9.14 -11.17
CA ILE A 20 1.29 -10.38 -11.44
C ILE A 20 0.73 -11.07 -12.69
N ARG A 21 -0.59 -11.21 -12.79
CA ARG A 21 -1.26 -11.83 -13.94
C ARG A 21 -0.98 -11.06 -15.23
N ASN A 22 -1.06 -9.72 -15.21
CA ASN A 22 -0.80 -8.89 -16.38
C ASN A 22 0.66 -9.05 -16.83
N ILE A 23 1.62 -8.98 -15.92
CA ILE A 23 3.05 -9.16 -16.25
C ILE A 23 3.33 -10.57 -16.77
N LYS A 24 2.78 -11.61 -16.11
CA LYS A 24 2.98 -13.00 -16.53
C LYS A 24 2.33 -13.36 -17.86
N ALA A 25 1.27 -12.65 -18.26
CA ALA A 25 0.63 -12.83 -19.54
C ALA A 25 1.56 -12.46 -20.70
N GLU A 26 2.34 -11.38 -20.58
CA GLU A 26 3.26 -10.94 -21.61
C GLU A 26 4.69 -11.48 -21.40
N TYR A 27 5.09 -11.65 -20.14
CA TYR A 27 6.42 -12.13 -19.73
C TYR A 27 6.31 -13.34 -18.79
N PRO A 28 5.99 -14.55 -19.27
CA PRO A 28 5.77 -15.73 -18.44
C PRO A 28 6.99 -16.10 -17.55
N THR A 29 8.18 -15.84 -18.05
CA THR A 29 9.47 -16.14 -17.36
C THR A 29 9.91 -15.06 -16.37
N ALA A 30 9.17 -13.94 -16.24
CA ALA A 30 9.57 -12.83 -15.38
C ALA A 30 9.64 -13.26 -13.89
N HIS A 31 10.71 -12.90 -13.22
CA HIS A 31 10.85 -13.02 -11.77
C HIS A 31 10.05 -11.91 -11.08
N ILE A 32 9.01 -12.27 -10.34
CA ILE A 32 8.12 -11.29 -9.71
C ILE A 32 8.70 -10.81 -8.39
N VAL A 33 8.92 -9.50 -8.29
CA VAL A 33 9.29 -8.78 -7.07
C VAL A 33 8.05 -8.04 -6.57
N GLN A 34 7.67 -8.29 -5.30
CA GLN A 34 6.45 -7.75 -4.70
C GLN A 34 6.80 -6.79 -3.56
N GLU A 35 6.24 -5.59 -3.61
CA GLU A 35 6.45 -4.55 -2.61
C GLU A 35 5.12 -4.10 -1.99
N ALA A 36 5.00 -4.16 -0.67
CA ALA A 36 3.87 -3.62 0.08
C ALA A 36 4.33 -2.35 0.81
N TYR A 37 4.11 -1.18 0.20
CA TYR A 37 4.60 0.08 0.72
C TYR A 37 3.62 1.23 0.55
N THR A 38 3.36 1.98 1.63
CA THR A 38 2.37 3.07 1.68
C THR A 38 2.95 4.46 1.38
N GLY A 39 4.27 4.61 1.32
CA GLY A 39 4.94 5.90 1.11
C GLY A 39 5.01 6.34 -0.37
N THR A 40 5.40 7.58 -0.57
CA THR A 40 5.67 8.19 -1.88
C THR A 40 7.13 8.01 -2.32
N SER A 41 8.05 7.78 -1.38
CA SER A 41 9.49 7.66 -1.61
C SER A 41 9.87 6.43 -2.45
N ILE A 42 10.98 6.54 -3.19
CA ILE A 42 11.62 5.46 -3.96
C ILE A 42 12.38 4.47 -3.05
N PHE A 43 12.75 4.88 -1.84
CA PHE A 43 13.51 4.04 -0.89
C PHE A 43 12.62 2.92 -0.31
N ARG A 44 12.39 1.88 -1.13
CA ARG A 44 11.60 0.69 -0.82
C ARG A 44 12.52 -0.51 -0.73
N SER A 45 12.34 -1.35 0.28
CA SER A 45 13.29 -2.43 0.59
C SER A 45 13.47 -3.43 -0.55
N GLU A 46 12.35 -3.87 -1.16
CA GLU A 46 12.38 -4.85 -2.24
C GLU A 46 12.85 -4.22 -3.55
N TRP A 47 12.47 -2.95 -3.79
CA TRP A 47 12.99 -2.19 -4.92
C TRP A 47 14.51 -2.01 -4.82
N LEU A 48 15.03 -1.62 -3.66
CA LEU A 48 16.47 -1.45 -3.47
C LEU A 48 17.24 -2.76 -3.70
N LYS A 49 16.74 -3.89 -3.21
CA LYS A 49 17.34 -5.20 -3.47
C LYS A 49 17.39 -5.50 -4.96
N LEU A 50 16.28 -5.28 -5.68
CA LEU A 50 16.21 -5.44 -7.12
C LEU A 50 17.22 -4.54 -7.83
N TYR A 51 17.23 -3.26 -7.47
CA TYR A 51 18.09 -2.24 -8.08
C TYR A 51 19.60 -2.61 -8.03
N TRP A 52 20.05 -3.20 -6.92
CA TRP A 52 21.44 -3.64 -6.76
C TRP A 52 21.79 -4.94 -7.51
N VAL A 53 20.80 -5.75 -7.84
CA VAL A 53 20.99 -7.00 -8.60
C VAL A 53 20.93 -6.77 -10.11
N LEU A 54 20.26 -5.70 -10.57
CA LEU A 54 20.08 -5.39 -11.99
C LEU A 54 21.42 -5.15 -12.69
N LYS A 55 21.55 -5.74 -13.88
CA LYS A 55 22.73 -5.62 -14.76
C LYS A 55 22.30 -5.09 -16.12
N ALA A 56 23.24 -4.47 -16.85
CA ALA A 56 23.01 -4.03 -18.22
C ALA A 56 22.46 -5.19 -19.08
N GLY A 57 21.41 -4.90 -19.84
CA GLY A 57 20.66 -5.89 -20.64
C GLY A 57 19.50 -6.56 -19.92
N ASP A 58 19.37 -6.44 -18.60
CA ASP A 58 18.17 -6.93 -17.90
C ASP A 58 16.93 -6.08 -18.21
N THR A 59 15.76 -6.68 -18.05
CA THR A 59 14.47 -6.03 -18.30
C THR A 59 13.67 -5.93 -17.02
N VAL A 60 13.13 -4.74 -16.73
CA VAL A 60 12.17 -4.54 -15.63
C VAL A 60 10.81 -4.16 -16.22
N VAL A 61 9.79 -4.94 -15.86
CA VAL A 61 8.42 -4.79 -16.33
C VAL A 61 7.54 -4.24 -15.22
N PHE A 62 6.82 -3.17 -15.51
CA PHE A 62 5.83 -2.55 -14.62
C PHE A 62 4.43 -2.66 -15.22
N ASP A 63 3.39 -2.88 -14.41
CA ASP A 63 1.98 -2.83 -14.86
C ASP A 63 1.60 -1.42 -15.34
N SER A 64 2.17 -0.36 -14.72
CA SER A 64 2.00 1.04 -15.12
C SER A 64 3.09 1.92 -14.50
N VAL A 65 3.26 3.14 -15.01
CA VAL A 65 4.16 4.17 -14.50
C VAL A 65 4.00 4.40 -13.00
N SER A 66 2.76 4.43 -12.51
CA SER A 66 2.46 4.59 -11.08
C SER A 66 3.02 3.49 -10.18
N ARG A 67 3.46 2.35 -10.73
CA ARG A 67 4.12 1.30 -9.96
C ARG A 67 5.59 1.63 -9.76
N MET A 68 6.21 2.28 -10.72
CA MET A 68 7.59 2.75 -10.61
C MET A 68 7.69 3.90 -9.61
N SER A 69 7.01 5.02 -9.83
CA SER A 69 6.94 6.15 -8.89
C SER A 69 5.54 6.78 -8.86
N ARG A 70 5.25 7.53 -7.79
CA ARG A 70 4.08 8.42 -7.65
C ARG A 70 4.48 9.89 -7.71
N ASN A 71 5.77 10.18 -7.62
CA ASN A 71 6.32 11.50 -7.81
C ASN A 71 6.93 11.56 -9.21
N ALA A 72 6.59 12.57 -9.98
CA ALA A 72 6.98 12.69 -11.38
C ALA A 72 8.48 12.91 -11.52
N GLU A 73 9.08 13.79 -10.71
CA GLU A 73 10.52 14.12 -10.78
C GLU A 73 11.39 12.93 -10.38
N GLU A 74 11.06 12.29 -9.24
CA GLU A 74 11.77 11.09 -8.77
C GLU A 74 11.63 9.93 -9.77
N GLY A 75 10.44 9.77 -10.35
CA GLY A 75 10.17 8.73 -11.34
C GLY A 75 10.99 8.93 -12.60
N PHE A 76 11.04 10.15 -13.11
CA PHE A 76 11.82 10.49 -14.29
C PHE A 76 13.32 10.32 -14.03
N ALA A 77 13.85 10.81 -12.91
CA ALA A 77 15.27 10.64 -12.55
C ALA A 77 15.65 9.16 -12.44
N LEU A 78 14.79 8.32 -11.84
CA LEU A 78 15.03 6.88 -11.77
C LEU A 78 14.97 6.22 -13.16
N TYR A 79 14.06 6.67 -14.04
CA TYR A 79 13.97 6.19 -15.42
C TYR A 79 15.29 6.48 -16.17
N GLU A 80 15.81 7.71 -16.09
CA GLU A 80 17.08 8.09 -16.74
C GLU A 80 18.26 7.28 -16.18
N ASP A 81 18.34 7.09 -14.86
CA ASP A 81 19.42 6.32 -14.25
C ASP A 81 19.42 4.86 -14.73
N LEU A 82 18.25 4.19 -14.74
CA LEU A 82 18.14 2.82 -15.23
C LEU A 82 18.42 2.72 -16.74
N TYR A 83 17.98 3.71 -17.52
CA TYR A 83 18.28 3.79 -18.95
C TYR A 83 19.80 3.89 -19.20
N HIS A 84 20.49 4.76 -18.47
CA HIS A 84 21.95 4.92 -18.58
C HIS A 84 22.71 3.68 -18.10
N LYS A 85 22.16 2.91 -17.16
CA LYS A 85 22.70 1.59 -16.78
C LYS A 85 22.48 0.51 -17.82
N GLY A 86 21.78 0.81 -18.91
CA GLY A 86 21.49 -0.15 -19.97
C GLY A 86 20.40 -1.14 -19.61
N ILE A 87 19.53 -0.81 -18.66
CA ILE A 87 18.39 -1.63 -18.24
C ILE A 87 17.19 -1.28 -19.12
N ARG A 88 16.49 -2.30 -19.60
CA ARG A 88 15.27 -2.15 -20.37
C ARG A 88 14.07 -1.99 -19.46
N LEU A 89 13.29 -0.91 -19.62
CA LEU A 89 12.05 -0.67 -18.90
C LEU A 89 10.87 -0.88 -19.84
N VAL A 90 9.86 -1.58 -19.33
CA VAL A 90 8.60 -1.87 -20.04
C VAL A 90 7.43 -1.50 -19.14
N PHE A 91 6.47 -0.75 -19.67
CA PHE A 91 5.25 -0.33 -18.99
C PHE A 91 4.04 -0.85 -19.75
N LEU A 92 3.35 -1.87 -19.21
CA LEU A 92 2.27 -2.56 -19.91
C LEU A 92 1.08 -1.68 -20.31
N LYS A 93 0.86 -0.58 -19.62
CA LYS A 93 -0.20 0.37 -19.95
C LYS A 93 0.27 1.57 -20.76
N GLU A 94 1.54 1.90 -20.63
CA GLU A 94 2.14 3.09 -21.23
C GLU A 94 3.33 2.71 -22.13
N HIS A 95 3.13 1.82 -23.11
CA HIS A 95 4.21 1.34 -24.01
C HIS A 95 4.92 2.44 -24.82
N HIS A 96 4.30 3.60 -24.93
CA HIS A 96 4.92 4.75 -25.62
C HIS A 96 6.16 5.31 -24.91
N ILE A 97 6.33 4.98 -23.62
CA ILE A 97 7.50 5.36 -22.83
C ILE A 97 8.46 4.20 -22.53
N ASP A 98 8.24 3.02 -23.12
CA ASP A 98 9.20 1.92 -23.02
C ASP A 98 10.58 2.35 -23.53
N THR A 99 11.65 1.87 -22.87
CA THR A 99 13.02 2.23 -23.29
C THR A 99 13.34 1.85 -24.74
N GLU A 100 12.71 0.82 -25.29
CA GLU A 100 12.85 0.46 -26.71
C GLU A 100 12.21 1.50 -27.63
N THR A 101 11.04 2.03 -27.27
CA THR A 101 10.38 3.12 -28.00
C THR A 101 11.25 4.38 -27.96
N TYR A 102 11.79 4.69 -26.78
CA TYR A 102 12.72 5.80 -26.61
C TYR A 102 14.00 5.61 -27.46
N LYS A 103 14.62 4.41 -27.42
CA LYS A 103 15.79 4.09 -28.25
C LYS A 103 15.48 4.18 -29.75
N LYS A 104 14.30 3.72 -30.19
CA LYS A 104 13.87 3.87 -31.58
C LYS A 104 13.73 5.33 -32.00
N ALA A 105 13.17 6.18 -31.14
CA ALA A 105 13.12 7.62 -31.38
C ALA A 105 14.52 8.24 -31.50
N LEU A 106 15.49 7.73 -30.71
CA LEU A 106 16.89 8.13 -30.77
C LEU A 106 17.63 7.56 -32.02
N SER A 107 17.39 6.28 -32.36
CA SER A 107 18.00 5.62 -33.53
C SER A 107 17.33 6.02 -34.84
N GLY A 108 16.09 6.54 -34.79
CA GLY A 108 15.44 7.26 -35.88
C GLY A 108 16.06 8.65 -36.16
N SER A 109 17.14 9.00 -35.44
CA SER A 109 17.93 10.16 -35.75
C SER A 109 18.36 10.09 -37.21
N ILE A 110 18.11 11.18 -37.93
CA ILE A 110 18.43 11.28 -39.35
C ILE A 110 19.94 11.08 -39.51
N ALA A 111 20.33 10.12 -40.33
CA ALA A 111 21.73 9.80 -40.54
C ALA A 111 22.52 11.02 -41.08
N MET A 112 23.68 11.26 -40.52
CA MET A 112 24.58 12.33 -40.98
C MET A 112 25.05 12.04 -42.38
N THR A 113 25.01 13.05 -43.27
CA THR A 113 25.33 12.92 -44.69
C THR A 113 26.79 13.27 -45.02
N GLY A 114 27.53 13.82 -44.07
CA GLY A 114 28.91 14.32 -44.26
C GLY A 114 28.95 15.69 -44.95
N THR A 115 27.81 16.40 -45.04
CA THR A 115 27.68 17.69 -45.70
C THR A 115 27.31 18.80 -44.74
N ASN A 116 27.31 20.07 -45.19
CA ASN A 116 26.88 21.21 -44.36
C ASN A 116 25.42 21.12 -43.85
N VAL A 117 24.62 20.24 -44.45
CA VAL A 117 23.27 19.94 -43.97
C VAL A 117 23.29 19.28 -42.60
N ASP A 118 24.37 18.67 -42.20
CA ASP A 118 24.51 17.97 -40.94
C ASP A 118 24.29 18.86 -39.69
N PHE A 119 24.55 20.17 -39.80
CA PHE A 119 24.22 21.12 -38.75
C PHE A 119 22.72 21.17 -38.48
N ILE A 120 21.87 21.13 -39.52
CA ILE A 120 20.41 21.12 -39.40
C ILE A 120 19.96 19.76 -38.86
N LEU A 121 20.51 18.68 -39.39
CA LEU A 121 20.16 17.30 -38.95
C LEU A 121 20.49 17.08 -37.48
N LYS A 122 21.61 17.61 -37.00
CA LYS A 122 21.97 17.56 -35.58
C LYS A 122 20.95 18.29 -34.70
N GLY A 123 20.53 19.49 -35.09
CA GLY A 123 19.53 20.25 -34.38
C GLY A 123 18.16 19.53 -34.33
N ILE A 124 17.75 18.89 -35.43
CA ILE A 124 16.52 18.10 -35.49
C ILE A 124 16.63 16.87 -34.54
N ASN A 125 17.76 16.18 -34.55
CA ASN A 125 17.97 15.04 -33.66
C ASN A 125 17.96 15.44 -32.19
N GLU A 126 18.57 16.56 -31.82
CA GLU A 126 18.52 17.12 -30.45
C GLU A 126 17.09 17.47 -30.04
N TYR A 127 16.29 18.07 -30.96
CA TYR A 127 14.88 18.35 -30.72
C TYR A 127 14.04 17.09 -30.51
N LEU A 128 14.22 16.05 -31.33
CA LEU A 128 13.52 14.77 -31.16
C LEU A 128 13.86 14.10 -29.84
N MET A 129 15.11 14.22 -29.39
CA MET A 129 15.54 13.77 -28.06
C MET A 129 14.82 14.51 -26.94
N ALA A 130 14.78 15.84 -27.02
CA ALA A 130 14.10 16.66 -26.04
C ALA A 130 12.61 16.32 -25.97
N LEU A 131 11.96 16.17 -27.13
CA LEU A 131 10.55 15.80 -27.22
C LEU A 131 10.26 14.42 -26.59
N ALA A 132 11.12 13.42 -26.84
CA ALA A 132 10.96 12.10 -26.25
C ALA A 132 11.11 12.12 -24.70
N LYS A 133 12.06 12.91 -24.18
CA LYS A 133 12.22 13.14 -22.73
C LYS A 133 10.97 13.80 -22.13
N GLU A 134 10.42 14.80 -22.80
CA GLU A 134 9.21 15.50 -22.36
C GLU A 134 8.01 14.56 -22.31
N GLN A 135 7.84 13.68 -23.29
CA GLN A 135 6.76 12.68 -23.28
C GLN A 135 6.84 11.72 -22.09
N ILE A 136 8.06 11.27 -21.76
CA ILE A 136 8.27 10.42 -20.57
C ILE A 136 7.90 11.20 -19.30
N LYS A 137 8.37 12.44 -19.18
CA LYS A 137 8.04 13.30 -18.02
C LYS A 137 6.54 13.52 -17.88
N LEU A 138 5.85 13.85 -18.98
CA LEU A 138 4.39 14.01 -19.00
C LEU A 138 3.65 12.76 -18.55
N ALA A 139 4.11 11.55 -18.89
CA ALA A 139 3.48 10.32 -18.45
C ALA A 139 3.55 10.15 -16.91
N PHE A 140 4.68 10.53 -16.30
CA PHE A 140 4.82 10.55 -14.84
C PHE A 140 3.94 11.62 -14.19
N GLU A 141 3.89 12.83 -14.74
CA GLU A 141 3.03 13.93 -14.27
C GLU A 141 1.54 13.56 -14.35
N GLN A 142 1.11 12.93 -15.44
CA GLN A 142 -0.26 12.42 -15.57
C GLN A 142 -0.59 11.37 -14.50
N SER A 143 0.33 10.45 -14.27
CA SER A 143 0.16 9.44 -13.21
C SER A 143 0.08 10.04 -11.81
N GLU A 144 0.85 11.08 -11.51
CA GLU A 144 0.79 11.82 -10.25
C GLU A 144 -0.55 12.54 -10.08
N LYS A 145 -1.01 13.21 -11.14
CA LYS A 145 -2.30 13.89 -11.19
C LYS A 145 -3.47 12.94 -10.98
N GLU A 146 -3.46 11.76 -11.62
CA GLU A 146 -4.51 10.74 -11.40
C GLU A 146 -4.63 10.34 -9.93
N VAL A 147 -3.51 10.20 -9.22
CA VAL A 147 -3.51 9.88 -7.78
C VAL A 147 -4.11 11.03 -6.97
N ALA A 148 -3.76 12.28 -7.27
CA ALA A 148 -4.31 13.48 -6.62
C ALA A 148 -5.83 13.58 -6.84
N ASP A 149 -6.29 13.41 -8.08
CA ASP A 149 -7.71 13.44 -8.45
C ASP A 149 -8.50 12.32 -7.74
N LEU A 150 -7.94 11.12 -7.62
CA LEU A 150 -8.57 10.03 -6.89
C LEU A 150 -8.74 10.37 -5.40
N HIS A 151 -7.72 10.96 -4.78
CA HIS A 151 -7.81 11.43 -3.40
C HIS A 151 -8.86 12.52 -3.22
N GLN A 152 -8.91 13.47 -4.15
CA GLN A 152 -9.91 14.55 -4.14
C GLN A 152 -11.33 13.98 -4.26
N ARG A 153 -11.61 13.17 -5.26
CA ARG A 153 -12.93 12.50 -5.45
C ARG A 153 -13.35 11.71 -4.22
N THR A 154 -12.39 11.03 -3.57
CA THR A 154 -12.67 10.28 -2.34
C THR A 154 -13.07 11.23 -1.20
N ARG A 155 -12.38 12.36 -1.02
CA ARG A 155 -12.73 13.38 -0.01
C ARG A 155 -14.11 13.97 -0.28
N GLU A 156 -14.39 14.36 -1.52
CA GLU A 156 -15.68 14.92 -1.95
C GLU A 156 -16.83 13.89 -1.75
N GLY A 157 -16.59 12.63 -2.10
CA GLY A 157 -17.52 11.52 -1.86
C GLY A 157 -17.84 11.34 -0.36
N ILE A 158 -16.83 11.47 0.50
CA ILE A 158 -17.01 11.42 1.96
C ILE A 158 -17.86 12.60 2.46
N VAL A 159 -17.59 13.82 1.96
CA VAL A 159 -18.38 15.01 2.31
C VAL A 159 -19.84 14.84 1.87
N THR A 160 -20.07 14.45 0.62
CA THR A 160 -21.40 14.19 0.06
C THR A 160 -22.16 13.13 0.86
N ALA A 161 -21.49 12.04 1.22
CA ALA A 161 -22.11 11.00 2.03
C ALA A 161 -22.50 11.50 3.44
N LYS A 162 -21.71 12.40 4.05
CA LYS A 162 -22.03 13.05 5.32
C LYS A 162 -23.25 13.97 5.18
N LEU A 163 -23.30 14.79 4.13
CA LEU A 163 -24.44 15.68 3.86
C LEU A 163 -25.74 14.89 3.64
N ASN A 164 -25.66 13.74 3.01
CA ASN A 164 -26.78 12.82 2.81
C ASN A 164 -27.12 11.98 4.07
N GLY A 165 -26.59 12.32 5.25
CA GLY A 165 -26.87 11.65 6.50
C GLY A 165 -26.27 10.24 6.63
N LYS A 166 -25.44 9.79 5.67
CA LYS A 166 -24.77 8.50 5.78
C LYS A 166 -23.68 8.58 6.84
N GLN A 167 -23.72 7.64 7.79
CA GLN A 167 -22.66 7.54 8.78
C GLN A 167 -21.36 7.04 8.12
N ILE A 168 -20.31 7.87 8.20
CA ILE A 168 -18.97 7.51 7.74
C ILE A 168 -18.12 7.18 8.95
N GLY A 169 -17.46 6.02 8.87
CA GLY A 169 -16.67 5.52 9.97
C GLY A 169 -17.51 4.77 11.01
N ARG A 170 -16.92 4.59 12.18
CA ARG A 170 -17.50 3.77 13.23
C ARG A 170 -18.61 4.49 13.97
N LYS A 171 -19.72 3.79 14.27
CA LYS A 171 -20.77 4.33 15.16
C LYS A 171 -20.20 4.62 16.54
N LYS A 172 -20.51 5.83 17.07
CA LYS A 172 -20.10 6.23 18.42
C LYS A 172 -20.72 5.22 19.42
N GLY A 173 -19.92 4.62 20.27
CA GLY A 173 -20.41 3.62 21.26
C GLY A 173 -20.27 2.14 20.84
N THR A 174 -20.07 1.79 19.56
CA THR A 174 -19.78 0.40 19.19
C THR A 174 -18.31 0.07 19.43
N GLY A 175 -18.00 -0.48 20.59
CA GLY A 175 -16.70 -1.02 20.92
C GLY A 175 -16.41 -2.28 20.09
N PHE A 176 -15.37 -2.29 19.22
CA PHE A 176 -14.89 -3.53 18.60
C PHE A 176 -13.79 -4.10 19.48
N GLU A 177 -13.97 -5.30 19.98
CA GLU A 177 -12.92 -6.00 20.69
C GLU A 177 -11.96 -6.63 19.69
N THR A 178 -10.71 -6.15 19.69
CA THR A 178 -9.64 -6.81 18.93
C THR A 178 -9.30 -8.15 19.58
N GLN A 179 -8.74 -9.10 18.84
CA GLN A 179 -8.23 -10.36 19.39
C GLN A 179 -7.24 -10.14 20.55
N LYS A 180 -6.35 -9.15 20.42
CA LYS A 180 -5.43 -8.76 21.49
C LYS A 180 -6.19 -8.29 22.77
N SER A 181 -7.28 -7.56 22.61
CA SER A 181 -8.12 -7.11 23.73
C SER A 181 -8.81 -8.28 24.43
N LYS A 182 -9.37 -9.23 23.65
CA LYS A 182 -10.02 -10.43 24.20
C LYS A 182 -9.04 -11.28 25.01
N VAL A 183 -7.89 -11.59 24.43
CA VAL A 183 -6.84 -12.38 25.11
C VAL A 183 -6.33 -11.67 26.37
N ALA A 184 -6.14 -10.35 26.32
CA ALA A 184 -5.71 -9.58 27.48
C ALA A 184 -6.77 -9.55 28.58
N LYS A 185 -8.05 -9.34 28.25
CA LYS A 185 -9.16 -9.40 29.23
C LYS A 185 -9.27 -10.78 29.87
N GLU A 186 -9.14 -11.85 29.09
CA GLU A 186 -9.20 -13.21 29.61
C GLU A 186 -8.06 -13.51 30.59
N LYS A 187 -6.83 -13.10 30.27
CA LYS A 187 -5.69 -13.21 31.19
C LYS A 187 -5.92 -12.43 32.49
N ILE A 188 -6.46 -11.21 32.40
CA ILE A 188 -6.82 -10.40 33.58
C ILE A 188 -7.87 -11.10 34.42
N ARG A 189 -8.91 -11.67 33.79
CA ARG A 189 -10.00 -12.37 34.46
C ARG A 189 -9.53 -13.59 35.25
N ILE A 190 -8.57 -14.37 34.69
CA ILE A 190 -8.04 -15.57 35.28
C ILE A 190 -7.02 -15.26 36.40
N HIS A 191 -6.13 -14.32 36.20
CA HIS A 191 -4.97 -14.17 37.07
C HIS A 191 -5.05 -13.05 38.10
N CYS A 192 -5.92 -12.03 37.90
CA CYS A 192 -5.99 -10.87 38.80
C CYS A 192 -6.72 -11.20 40.13
N LYS A 193 -6.12 -10.83 41.26
CA LYS A 193 -6.72 -10.94 42.59
C LYS A 193 -8.14 -10.35 42.71
N ALA A 194 -8.44 -9.29 41.97
CA ALA A 194 -9.76 -8.69 41.96
C ALA A 194 -10.88 -9.60 41.40
N PHE A 195 -10.53 -10.70 40.73
CA PHE A 195 -11.45 -11.66 40.09
C PHE A 195 -11.19 -13.10 40.57
N GLY A 196 -10.48 -13.26 41.71
CA GLY A 196 -10.19 -14.58 42.30
C GLY A 196 -8.87 -15.22 41.87
N GLY A 197 -8.05 -14.53 41.12
CA GLY A 197 -6.69 -14.99 40.77
C GLY A 197 -5.67 -14.70 41.89
N THR A 198 -4.40 -14.95 41.58
CA THR A 198 -3.28 -14.85 42.53
C THR A 198 -2.42 -13.61 42.35
N LEU A 199 -2.43 -12.97 41.15
CA LEU A 199 -1.53 -11.88 40.78
C LEU A 199 -2.11 -10.51 41.15
N ASP A 200 -1.22 -9.59 41.55
CA ASP A 200 -1.59 -8.18 41.74
C ASP A 200 -1.70 -7.42 40.42
N ASP A 201 -2.14 -6.15 40.48
CA ASP A 201 -2.35 -5.34 39.27
C ASP A 201 -1.06 -5.10 38.48
N MET A 202 0.09 -4.95 39.17
CA MET A 202 1.38 -4.71 38.52
C MET A 202 1.89 -5.96 37.81
N GLU A 203 1.73 -7.12 38.45
CA GLU A 203 2.10 -8.42 37.89
C GLU A 203 1.22 -8.77 36.68
N CYS A 204 -0.10 -8.51 36.78
CA CYS A 204 -1.03 -8.67 35.66
C CYS A 204 -0.70 -7.76 34.46
N MET A 205 -0.29 -6.53 34.71
CA MET A 205 0.15 -5.62 33.65
C MET A 205 1.41 -6.15 32.95
N LYS A 206 2.39 -6.66 33.69
CA LYS A 206 3.59 -7.31 33.12
C LYS A 206 3.22 -8.56 32.30
N LEU A 207 2.36 -9.42 32.83
CA LEU A 207 1.90 -10.64 32.15
C LEU A 207 1.16 -10.35 30.82
N THR A 208 0.36 -9.28 30.77
CA THR A 208 -0.45 -8.93 29.60
C THR A 208 0.27 -8.02 28.63
N GLY A 209 1.34 -7.34 29.03
CA GLY A 209 2.12 -6.40 28.21
C GLY A 209 1.34 -5.15 27.78
N ILE A 210 0.30 -4.75 28.54
CA ILE A 210 -0.56 -3.61 28.21
C ILE A 210 -0.27 -2.41 29.12
N ALA A 211 -0.45 -1.20 28.54
CA ALA A 211 -0.25 0.05 29.28
C ALA A 211 -1.27 0.19 30.44
N ARG A 212 -0.85 0.84 31.54
CA ARG A 212 -1.63 1.04 32.78
C ARG A 212 -3.07 1.51 32.51
N ASN A 213 -3.25 2.53 31.68
CA ASN A 213 -4.60 3.08 31.41
C ASN A 213 -5.50 2.06 30.69
N THR A 214 -4.93 1.26 29.78
CA THR A 214 -5.66 0.20 29.06
C THR A 214 -6.01 -0.94 30.01
N TYR A 215 -5.12 -1.31 30.93
CA TYR A 215 -5.36 -2.32 31.95
C TYR A 215 -6.55 -1.96 32.84
N TYR A 216 -6.56 -0.77 33.45
CA TYR A 216 -7.67 -0.33 34.30
C TYR A 216 -8.99 -0.14 33.53
N LYS A 217 -8.92 0.24 32.24
CA LYS A 217 -10.10 0.25 31.36
C LYS A 217 -10.68 -1.16 31.20
N TYR A 218 -9.85 -2.16 30.94
CA TYR A 218 -10.30 -3.55 30.80
C TYR A 218 -10.80 -4.12 32.12
N LYS A 219 -10.13 -3.83 33.22
CA LYS A 219 -10.57 -4.24 34.57
C LYS A 219 -11.96 -3.70 34.91
N ARG A 220 -12.28 -2.45 34.54
CA ARG A 220 -13.61 -1.86 34.70
C ARG A 220 -14.67 -2.56 33.81
N GLN A 221 -14.32 -2.86 32.58
CA GLN A 221 -15.22 -3.58 31.67
C GLN A 221 -15.54 -4.98 32.15
N ILE A 222 -14.57 -5.74 32.62
CA ILE A 222 -14.75 -7.09 33.18
C ILE A 222 -15.67 -7.02 34.41
N ARG A 223 -15.50 -6.04 35.30
CA ARG A 223 -16.41 -5.85 36.47
C ARG A 223 -17.83 -5.57 36.05
N ALA A 224 -18.04 -4.73 35.04
CA ALA A 224 -19.39 -4.43 34.55
C ALA A 224 -20.04 -5.69 33.94
N GLU A 225 -19.31 -6.45 33.13
CA GLU A 225 -19.78 -7.71 32.55
C GLU A 225 -20.22 -8.73 33.64
N LEU A 226 -19.41 -8.90 34.69
CA LEU A 226 -19.73 -9.80 35.82
C LEU A 226 -20.93 -9.36 36.64
N THR A 227 -21.14 -8.04 36.83
CA THR A 227 -22.33 -7.49 37.51
C THR A 227 -23.60 -7.69 36.68
N ASP A 228 -23.53 -7.53 35.38
CA ASP A 228 -24.64 -7.75 34.45
C ASP A 228 -25.03 -9.25 34.40
N GLU A 229 -24.03 -10.15 34.29
CA GLU A 229 -24.26 -11.60 34.36
C GLU A 229 -24.87 -12.03 35.71
N GLY A 230 -24.43 -11.43 36.81
CA GLY A 230 -24.99 -11.66 38.15
C GLY A 230 -26.46 -11.22 38.28
N ASN A 231 -26.81 -10.08 37.68
CA ASN A 231 -28.18 -9.56 37.65
C ASN A 231 -29.12 -10.38 36.75
N LEU A 232 -28.63 -10.87 35.60
CA LEU A 232 -29.38 -11.75 34.71
C LEU A 232 -29.66 -13.11 35.38
N LYS A 233 -28.69 -13.70 36.07
CA LYS A 233 -28.91 -14.96 36.84
C LYS A 233 -29.91 -14.78 37.96
N ARG A 234 -29.91 -13.64 38.68
CA ARG A 234 -30.90 -13.34 39.71
C ARG A 234 -32.33 -13.18 39.16
N LYS A 235 -32.51 -12.50 38.02
CA LYS A 235 -33.80 -12.37 37.33
C LYS A 235 -34.33 -13.73 36.87
N SER A 236 -33.48 -14.55 36.20
CA SER A 236 -33.88 -15.90 35.78
C SER A 236 -34.28 -16.82 36.97
N CYS A 237 -33.57 -16.74 38.09
CA CYS A 237 -33.90 -17.51 39.29
C CYS A 237 -35.20 -17.03 39.93
N TYR A 238 -35.50 -15.73 39.90
CA TYR A 238 -36.74 -15.15 40.40
C TYR A 238 -37.95 -15.54 39.54
N GLU A 239 -37.79 -15.55 38.21
CA GLU A 239 -38.85 -16.00 37.29
C GLU A 239 -39.14 -17.50 37.41
N LYS A 240 -38.11 -18.35 37.53
CA LYS A 240 -38.28 -19.78 37.79
C LYS A 240 -39.02 -20.05 39.12
N ARG A 241 -38.74 -19.27 40.19
CA ARG A 241 -39.45 -19.40 41.46
C ARG A 241 -40.92 -18.95 41.41
N LYS A 242 -41.26 -18.01 40.49
CA LYS A 242 -42.64 -17.59 40.24
C LYS A 242 -43.45 -18.66 39.47
N MET A 243 -42.80 -19.39 38.55
CA MET A 243 -43.46 -20.46 37.78
C MET A 243 -43.69 -21.73 38.63
N CYS A 244 -42.86 -22.02 39.64
CA CYS A 244 -43.05 -23.16 40.54
C CYS A 244 -44.09 -22.93 41.64
N LYS A 245 -44.66 -21.71 41.77
CA LYS A 245 -45.72 -21.39 42.79
C LYS A 245 -47.08 -21.19 42.14
N ARG A 246 -47.28 -21.53 40.91
CA ARG A 246 -48.53 -21.71 40.20
C ARG A 246 -48.78 -23.19 39.93
#